data_d4cb8fa1914fc6e1d1372a25a50466f5
#
_entry.id   d4cb8fa1914fc6e1d1372a25a50466f5
#
_cell.length_a   1.000
_cell.length_b   1.000
_cell.length_c   1.000
_cell.angle_alpha   90.00
_cell.angle_beta   90.00
_cell.angle_gamma   90.00
#
_symmetry.space_group_name_H-M   'P 1'
#
loop_
_entity.id
_entity.type
_entity.pdbx_description
1 polymer ?
#
loop_
_entity_poly.entity_id
_entity_poly.type
_entity_poly.pdbx_seq_one_letter_code
_entity_poly.pdbx_strand_id
1 'polypeptide(L)'
;MEFQSIGKDIIRKDAWEKVSGRAKYTADVSEPGLLHGVLVTSTCAHGKIKSIDYAEAEIMPGVKAVLTGDYYPILTGSVLEDRPPLAAGKVRYYGEPVALVVARSQAQAASAAAKIKVYYEPLPTVNSPDEALRPGSPLVHDHVEQYKKVIPEVYPQANSNVVHHVKIRKGDMNKGWADSEVIVEGRYVLPPADHIAMEPRSARAEILPDGRIIIYTSSQGPFAVRKLISQHFGIDMGKVVVHVPLVGGAYGGKASLYLEYLAVMASKAVGGQPVLIRNTREQDMAGAPGKLALEARIKLGAKRDGTLTAGE
;
A
#
# COMPACT_ATOMS: atom_id res chain seq x y z
N MET A 1 42.56 12.12 13.38
CA MET A 1 41.74 13.22 12.80
C MET A 1 40.48 13.32 13.65
N GLU A 2 40.26 14.48 14.30
CA GLU A 2 39.06 14.69 15.10
C GLU A 2 37.96 15.22 14.19
N PHE A 3 36.81 14.52 14.14
CA PHE A 3 35.69 14.94 13.31
C PHE A 3 34.90 16.07 13.96
N GLN A 4 34.49 17.07 13.19
CA GLN A 4 33.70 18.21 13.70
C GLN A 4 32.25 17.84 14.04
N SER A 5 31.66 16.86 13.37
CA SER A 5 30.23 16.48 13.49
C SER A 5 30.00 15.02 13.83
N ILE A 6 30.90 14.11 13.43
CA ILE A 6 30.76 12.67 13.69
C ILE A 6 31.19 12.37 15.14
N GLY A 7 30.35 11.62 15.85
CA GLY A 7 30.58 11.24 17.23
C GLY A 7 30.37 12.36 18.25
N LYS A 8 29.64 13.41 17.90
CA LYS A 8 29.28 14.53 18.80
C LYS A 8 27.78 14.61 19.00
N ASP A 9 27.36 14.96 20.20
CA ASP A 9 25.95 15.23 20.52
C ASP A 9 25.54 16.57 19.90
N ILE A 10 24.78 16.48 18.77
CA ILE A 10 24.25 17.65 18.09
C ILE A 10 22.74 17.70 18.32
N ILE A 11 22.24 18.85 18.80
CA ILE A 11 20.83 19.06 19.01
C ILE A 11 20.12 19.02 17.63
N ARG A 12 19.13 18.17 17.51
CA ARG A 12 18.30 18.02 16.34
C ARG A 12 17.50 19.31 16.08
N LYS A 13 17.56 19.85 14.86
CA LYS A 13 16.94 21.15 14.50
C LYS A 13 15.41 21.16 14.69
N ASP A 14 14.75 20.05 14.43
CA ASP A 14 13.29 19.86 14.54
C ASP A 14 12.84 19.31 15.90
N ALA A 15 13.74 19.15 16.86
CA ALA A 15 13.43 18.57 18.18
C ALA A 15 12.44 19.42 18.96
N TRP A 16 12.60 20.74 18.93
CA TRP A 16 11.74 21.65 19.69
C TRP A 16 10.28 21.59 19.28
N GLU A 17 10.01 21.59 17.97
CA GLU A 17 8.65 21.51 17.45
C GLU A 17 7.97 20.21 17.87
N LYS A 18 8.71 19.09 17.91
CA LYS A 18 8.20 17.78 18.31
C LYS A 18 7.88 17.71 19.80
N VAL A 19 8.83 18.12 20.66
CA VAL A 19 8.62 18.03 22.12
C VAL A 19 7.64 19.07 22.67
N SER A 20 7.47 20.20 21.95
CA SER A 20 6.50 21.25 22.31
C SER A 20 5.08 21.01 21.76
N GLY A 21 4.86 19.96 20.96
CA GLY A 21 3.59 19.69 20.30
C GLY A 21 3.24 20.65 19.16
N ARG A 22 4.21 21.43 18.67
CA ARG A 22 4.03 22.35 17.51
C ARG A 22 4.20 21.67 16.17
N ALA A 23 4.85 20.51 16.16
CA ALA A 23 5.04 19.70 14.96
C ALA A 23 3.70 19.37 14.30
N LYS A 24 3.60 19.54 12.97
CA LYS A 24 2.40 19.25 12.19
C LYS A 24 2.63 18.05 11.29
N TYR A 25 1.71 17.11 11.37
CA TYR A 25 1.65 15.92 10.55
C TYR A 25 0.49 16.03 9.54
N THR A 26 0.41 15.13 8.59
CA THR A 26 -0.62 15.19 7.54
C THR A 26 -2.05 15.23 8.10
N ALA A 27 -2.33 14.47 9.15
CA ALA A 27 -3.66 14.43 9.78
C ALA A 27 -4.00 15.69 10.59
N ASP A 28 -3.01 16.55 10.90
CA ASP A 28 -3.19 17.79 11.66
C ASP A 28 -3.53 18.98 10.74
N VAL A 29 -3.52 18.78 9.41
CA VAL A 29 -3.94 19.81 8.46
C VAL A 29 -5.43 20.07 8.63
N SER A 30 -5.78 21.28 9.00
CA SER A 30 -7.15 21.74 9.19
C SER A 30 -7.38 23.06 8.48
N GLU A 31 -8.47 23.16 7.74
CA GLU A 31 -8.84 24.34 6.97
C GLU A 31 -10.37 24.44 6.85
N PRO A 32 -10.91 25.63 6.59
CA PRO A 32 -12.35 25.80 6.32
C PRO A 32 -12.77 24.96 5.09
N GLY A 33 -13.89 24.23 5.23
CA GLY A 33 -14.44 23.44 4.14
C GLY A 33 -13.79 22.06 3.97
N LEU A 34 -12.83 21.67 4.81
CA LEU A 34 -12.23 20.34 4.79
C LEU A 34 -13.30 19.26 5.02
N LEU A 35 -13.37 18.32 4.10
CA LEU A 35 -14.19 17.12 4.19
C LEU A 35 -13.36 15.93 4.69
N HIS A 36 -14.04 14.92 5.21
CA HIS A 36 -13.40 13.73 5.77
C HIS A 36 -13.86 12.47 5.05
N GLY A 37 -12.91 11.67 4.63
CA GLY A 37 -13.13 10.36 4.02
C GLY A 37 -12.92 9.22 5.01
N VAL A 38 -13.85 8.25 5.03
CA VAL A 38 -13.74 7.01 5.81
C VAL A 38 -13.90 5.81 4.90
N LEU A 39 -12.94 4.88 4.98
CA LEU A 39 -12.94 3.66 4.21
C LEU A 39 -13.88 2.61 4.82
N VAL A 40 -14.59 1.90 3.95
CA VAL A 40 -15.20 0.60 4.24
C VAL A 40 -14.27 -0.45 3.67
N THR A 41 -13.79 -1.35 4.50
CA THR A 41 -12.83 -2.36 4.14
C THR A 41 -13.45 -3.76 4.15
N SER A 42 -12.92 -4.67 3.35
CA SER A 42 -13.40 -6.04 3.24
C SER A 42 -13.24 -6.81 4.55
N THR A 43 -14.29 -7.48 4.96
CA THR A 43 -14.29 -8.48 6.04
C THR A 43 -14.09 -9.91 5.49
N CYS A 44 -13.96 -10.05 4.16
CA CYS A 44 -13.71 -11.29 3.46
C CYS A 44 -12.26 -11.30 2.96
N ALA A 45 -11.53 -12.39 3.20
CA ALA A 45 -10.12 -12.50 2.79
C ALA A 45 -9.96 -12.75 1.28
N HIS A 46 -10.91 -13.45 0.65
CA HIS A 46 -10.96 -13.70 -0.78
C HIS A 46 -12.41 -13.97 -1.19
N GLY A 47 -12.96 -13.21 -2.10
CA GLY A 47 -14.37 -13.37 -2.48
C GLY A 47 -14.80 -12.44 -3.61
N LYS A 48 -15.88 -12.84 -4.30
CA LYS A 48 -16.55 -11.97 -5.25
C LYS A 48 -17.46 -11.00 -4.50
N ILE A 49 -17.44 -9.74 -4.88
CA ILE A 49 -18.41 -8.74 -4.41
C ILE A 49 -19.71 -8.95 -5.20
N LYS A 50 -20.77 -9.40 -4.51
CA LYS A 50 -22.11 -9.58 -5.13
C LYS A 50 -22.84 -8.26 -5.25
N SER A 51 -22.82 -7.47 -4.18
CA SER A 51 -23.40 -6.13 -4.14
C SER A 51 -22.84 -5.33 -2.97
N ILE A 52 -22.93 -4.01 -3.10
CA ILE A 52 -22.64 -3.04 -2.04
C ILE A 52 -23.91 -2.20 -1.86
N ASP A 53 -24.56 -2.34 -0.72
CA ASP A 53 -25.73 -1.54 -0.35
C ASP A 53 -25.27 -0.35 0.48
N TYR A 54 -25.37 0.84 -0.09
CA TYR A 54 -25.00 2.11 0.52
C TYR A 54 -26.14 3.14 0.52
N ALA A 55 -27.37 2.75 0.16
CA ALA A 55 -28.49 3.67 0.04
C ALA A 55 -28.80 4.43 1.35
N GLU A 56 -28.74 3.75 2.50
CA GLU A 56 -28.91 4.41 3.80
C GLU A 56 -27.78 5.41 4.09
N ALA A 57 -26.53 5.06 3.74
CA ALA A 57 -25.37 5.90 3.98
C ALA A 57 -25.40 7.19 3.15
N GLU A 58 -25.83 7.10 1.90
CA GLU A 58 -25.83 8.23 0.96
C GLU A 58 -26.74 9.38 1.38
N ILE A 59 -27.87 9.06 2.01
CA ILE A 59 -28.84 10.07 2.46
C ILE A 59 -28.60 10.60 3.87
N MET A 60 -27.56 10.10 4.58
CA MET A 60 -27.27 10.54 5.93
C MET A 60 -26.82 12.02 5.99
N PRO A 61 -27.22 12.75 7.04
CA PRO A 61 -26.84 14.16 7.19
C PRO A 61 -25.34 14.39 7.16
N GLY A 62 -24.90 15.30 6.28
CA GLY A 62 -23.50 15.67 6.14
C GLY A 62 -22.68 14.84 5.16
N VAL A 63 -23.21 13.70 4.69
CA VAL A 63 -22.60 12.92 3.61
C VAL A 63 -22.61 13.73 2.31
N LYS A 64 -21.51 13.69 1.57
CA LYS A 64 -21.29 14.40 0.32
C LYS A 64 -21.15 13.46 -0.87
N ALA A 65 -20.53 12.30 -0.64
CA ALA A 65 -20.38 11.26 -1.65
C ALA A 65 -20.15 9.89 -0.99
N VAL A 66 -20.58 8.84 -1.68
CA VAL A 66 -20.19 7.45 -1.43
C VAL A 66 -19.59 6.93 -2.72
N LEU A 67 -18.35 6.45 -2.66
CA LEU A 67 -17.62 5.90 -3.80
C LEU A 67 -17.44 4.40 -3.63
N THR A 68 -17.59 3.67 -4.74
CA THR A 68 -17.28 2.25 -4.86
C THR A 68 -16.27 2.03 -5.98
N GLY A 69 -15.85 0.79 -6.22
CA GLY A 69 -14.87 0.46 -7.26
C GLY A 69 -15.25 0.89 -8.68
N ASP A 70 -16.53 1.11 -8.94
CA ASP A 70 -17.04 1.52 -10.25
C ASP A 70 -16.89 3.03 -10.52
N TYR A 71 -16.66 3.84 -9.47
CA TYR A 71 -16.57 5.30 -9.62
C TYR A 71 -15.41 5.75 -10.50
N TYR A 72 -14.24 5.12 -10.33
CA TYR A 72 -13.04 5.42 -11.13
C TYR A 72 -12.25 4.12 -11.35
N PRO A 73 -12.58 3.36 -12.39
CA PRO A 73 -12.08 2.00 -12.60
C PRO A 73 -10.65 2.02 -13.18
N ILE A 74 -9.69 2.49 -12.39
CA ILE A 74 -8.25 2.42 -12.71
C ILE A 74 -7.61 1.28 -11.96
N LEU A 75 -6.56 0.72 -12.57
CA LEU A 75 -5.63 -0.16 -11.89
C LEU A 75 -4.36 0.62 -11.56
N THR A 76 -3.81 0.40 -10.40
CA THR A 76 -2.62 1.05 -9.88
C THR A 76 -1.60 0.02 -9.42
N GLY A 77 -0.36 0.42 -9.26
CA GLY A 77 0.72 -0.43 -8.78
C GLY A 77 2.09 0.13 -9.17
N SER A 78 3.13 -0.31 -8.50
CA SER A 78 4.52 0.11 -8.75
C SER A 78 5.34 -0.91 -9.56
N VAL A 79 4.85 -2.13 -9.68
CA VAL A 79 5.47 -3.26 -10.40
C VAL A 79 4.58 -3.70 -11.55
N LEU A 80 3.33 -4.03 -11.22
CA LEU A 80 2.22 -4.26 -12.13
C LEU A 80 1.09 -3.31 -11.74
N GLU A 81 0.30 -2.86 -12.72
CA GLU A 81 -0.97 -2.18 -12.44
C GLU A 81 -2.03 -3.25 -12.19
N ASP A 82 -2.06 -3.82 -10.98
CA ASP A 82 -2.88 -4.98 -10.59
C ASP A 82 -3.91 -4.71 -9.50
N ARG A 83 -3.88 -3.48 -8.93
CA ARG A 83 -4.70 -3.13 -7.76
C ARG A 83 -5.59 -1.91 -8.04
N PRO A 84 -6.91 -2.05 -8.00
CA PRO A 84 -7.83 -0.91 -7.97
C PRO A 84 -7.72 -0.18 -6.61
N PRO A 85 -7.87 1.15 -6.55
CA PRO A 85 -7.94 1.89 -5.28
C PRO A 85 -9.10 1.46 -4.38
N LEU A 86 -10.26 1.14 -4.98
CA LEU A 86 -11.40 0.49 -4.34
C LEU A 86 -11.68 -0.81 -5.10
N ALA A 87 -11.84 -1.91 -4.38
CA ALA A 87 -12.08 -3.22 -4.99
C ALA A 87 -13.36 -3.22 -5.83
N ALA A 88 -13.24 -3.72 -7.06
CA ALA A 88 -14.35 -3.93 -7.98
C ALA A 88 -14.46 -5.41 -8.32
N GLY A 89 -15.66 -5.97 -8.18
CA GLY A 89 -16.00 -7.35 -8.51
C GLY A 89 -15.39 -8.41 -7.59
N LYS A 90 -14.18 -8.23 -7.06
CA LYS A 90 -13.47 -9.24 -6.26
C LYS A 90 -12.58 -8.57 -5.20
N VAL A 91 -12.62 -9.09 -3.98
CA VAL A 91 -11.65 -8.77 -2.92
C VAL A 91 -10.61 -9.88 -2.83
N ARG A 92 -9.35 -9.50 -2.58
CA ARG A 92 -8.18 -10.40 -2.61
C ARG A 92 -7.50 -10.57 -1.27
N TYR A 93 -7.83 -9.71 -0.29
CA TYR A 93 -7.32 -9.80 1.07
C TYR A 93 -8.27 -9.14 2.06
N TYR A 94 -8.21 -9.56 3.32
CA TYR A 94 -8.93 -8.94 4.43
C TYR A 94 -8.44 -7.50 4.61
N GLY A 95 -9.36 -6.56 4.74
CA GLY A 95 -9.03 -5.14 4.88
C GLY A 95 -8.87 -4.39 3.55
N GLU A 96 -9.07 -5.02 2.38
CA GLU A 96 -9.05 -4.33 1.08
C GLU A 96 -10.16 -3.27 1.03
N PRO A 97 -9.87 -2.00 0.63
CA PRO A 97 -10.88 -0.97 0.52
C PRO A 97 -11.94 -1.33 -0.53
N VAL A 98 -13.22 -1.28 -0.16
CA VAL A 98 -14.36 -1.59 -1.05
C VAL A 98 -15.27 -0.40 -1.28
N ALA A 99 -15.34 0.53 -0.31
CA ALA A 99 -16.06 1.79 -0.48
C ALA A 99 -15.39 2.91 0.32
N LEU A 100 -15.71 4.14 -0.04
CA LEU A 100 -15.23 5.36 0.63
C LEU A 100 -16.41 6.31 0.81
N VAL A 101 -16.67 6.70 2.05
CA VAL A 101 -17.67 7.71 2.39
C VAL A 101 -16.98 9.05 2.63
N VAL A 102 -17.46 10.11 2.00
CA VAL A 102 -17.02 11.48 2.19
C VAL A 102 -18.11 12.29 2.88
N ALA A 103 -17.80 12.95 4.00
CA ALA A 103 -18.74 13.75 4.76
C ALA A 103 -18.11 15.01 5.36
N ARG A 104 -18.93 15.90 5.94
CA ARG A 104 -18.49 17.16 6.53
C ARG A 104 -17.62 16.99 7.77
N SER A 105 -17.73 15.85 8.46
CA SER A 105 -16.89 15.52 9.61
C SER A 105 -16.52 14.05 9.64
N GLN A 106 -15.43 13.72 10.33
CA GLN A 106 -14.99 12.34 10.54
C GLN A 106 -16.08 11.47 11.19
N ALA A 107 -16.80 12.02 12.17
CA ALA A 107 -17.88 11.30 12.87
C ALA A 107 -19.04 10.96 11.92
N GLN A 108 -19.45 11.93 11.08
CA GLN A 108 -20.51 11.68 10.09
C GLN A 108 -20.09 10.65 9.05
N ALA A 109 -18.86 10.75 8.54
CA ALA A 109 -18.34 9.78 7.58
C ALA A 109 -18.26 8.38 8.19
N ALA A 110 -17.81 8.25 9.44
CA ALA A 110 -17.75 6.97 10.14
C ALA A 110 -19.12 6.36 10.40
N SER A 111 -20.09 7.19 10.84
CA SER A 111 -21.47 6.73 11.07
C SER A 111 -22.13 6.25 9.79
N ALA A 112 -21.90 6.94 8.67
CA ALA A 112 -22.43 6.54 7.38
C ALA A 112 -21.71 5.29 6.83
N ALA A 113 -20.37 5.18 6.96
CA ALA A 113 -19.61 4.00 6.57
C ALA A 113 -20.10 2.74 7.29
N ALA A 114 -20.50 2.85 8.57
CA ALA A 114 -21.05 1.73 9.34
C ALA A 114 -22.43 1.25 8.85
N LYS A 115 -23.12 2.01 7.98
CA LYS A 115 -24.39 1.62 7.36
C LYS A 115 -24.22 0.86 6.05
N ILE A 116 -23.04 0.89 5.46
CA ILE A 116 -22.75 0.21 4.20
C ILE A 116 -22.64 -1.30 4.43
N LYS A 117 -23.41 -2.06 3.66
CA LYS A 117 -23.40 -3.53 3.70
C LYS A 117 -22.78 -4.07 2.42
N VAL A 118 -21.76 -4.89 2.56
CA VAL A 118 -21.09 -5.56 1.44
C VAL A 118 -21.41 -7.04 1.48
N TYR A 119 -21.97 -7.57 0.39
CA TYR A 119 -22.33 -8.98 0.27
C TYR A 119 -21.28 -9.70 -0.57
N TYR A 120 -20.68 -10.74 0.01
CA TYR A 120 -19.63 -11.52 -0.63
C TYR A 120 -20.08 -12.92 -0.98
N GLU A 121 -19.54 -13.48 -2.05
CA GLU A 121 -19.45 -14.91 -2.32
C GLU A 121 -18.00 -15.33 -2.00
N PRO A 122 -17.76 -16.00 -0.86
CA PRO A 122 -16.41 -16.38 -0.46
C PRO A 122 -15.75 -17.31 -1.48
N LEU A 123 -14.46 -17.13 -1.70
CA LEU A 123 -13.60 -17.97 -2.53
C LEU A 123 -12.52 -18.62 -1.64
N PRO A 124 -11.95 -19.76 -2.07
CA PRO A 124 -10.83 -20.36 -1.37
C PRO A 124 -9.67 -19.38 -1.23
N THR A 125 -9.07 -19.33 -0.04
CA THR A 125 -7.92 -18.46 0.27
C THR A 125 -6.60 -19.16 -0.03
N VAL A 126 -5.57 -18.36 -0.25
CA VAL A 126 -4.16 -18.79 -0.36
C VAL A 126 -3.37 -18.04 0.70
N ASN A 127 -2.82 -18.76 1.68
CA ASN A 127 -2.24 -18.16 2.88
C ASN A 127 -0.70 -18.28 2.95
N SER A 128 -0.08 -18.98 2.01
CA SER A 128 1.38 -19.12 1.98
C SER A 128 1.92 -19.22 0.55
N PRO A 129 3.20 -18.90 0.31
CA PRO A 129 3.86 -19.13 -0.97
C PRO A 129 3.82 -20.60 -1.39
N ASP A 130 4.03 -21.53 -0.46
CA ASP A 130 3.96 -22.98 -0.75
C ASP A 130 2.55 -23.39 -1.23
N GLU A 131 1.48 -22.84 -0.65
CA GLU A 131 0.11 -23.07 -1.13
C GLU A 131 -0.10 -22.45 -2.51
N ALA A 132 0.38 -21.24 -2.71
CA ALA A 132 0.24 -20.50 -3.98
C ALA A 132 0.85 -21.24 -5.17
N LEU A 133 1.94 -22.00 -4.93
CA LEU A 133 2.70 -22.71 -5.96
C LEU A 133 2.19 -24.12 -6.23
N ARG A 134 1.23 -24.65 -5.45
CA ARG A 134 0.68 -26.01 -5.68
C ARG A 134 -0.12 -26.06 -6.99
N PRO A 135 -0.04 -27.18 -7.72
CA PRO A 135 -0.93 -27.40 -8.87
C PRO A 135 -2.39 -27.33 -8.46
N GLY A 136 -3.20 -26.53 -9.20
CA GLY A 136 -4.62 -26.33 -8.90
C GLY A 136 -4.90 -25.38 -7.74
N SER A 137 -3.91 -24.65 -7.25
CA SER A 137 -4.13 -23.59 -6.26
C SER A 137 -5.09 -22.53 -6.78
N PRO A 138 -5.98 -21.99 -5.92
CA PRO A 138 -6.84 -20.86 -6.29
C PRO A 138 -6.01 -19.67 -6.76
N LEU A 139 -6.46 -19.01 -7.83
CA LEU A 139 -5.80 -17.81 -8.33
C LEU A 139 -6.25 -16.58 -7.58
N VAL A 140 -5.32 -15.83 -7.00
CA VAL A 140 -5.57 -14.53 -6.37
C VAL A 140 -5.93 -13.51 -7.46
N HIS A 141 -5.17 -13.51 -8.56
CA HIS A 141 -5.46 -12.75 -9.79
C HIS A 141 -5.74 -13.73 -10.93
N ASP A 142 -6.93 -13.62 -11.53
CA ASP A 142 -7.37 -14.60 -12.55
C ASP A 142 -6.53 -14.54 -13.83
N HIS A 143 -5.98 -13.36 -14.16
CA HIS A 143 -5.20 -13.09 -15.37
C HIS A 143 -4.02 -12.17 -15.07
N VAL A 144 -3.12 -12.60 -14.20
CA VAL A 144 -1.98 -11.79 -13.75
C VAL A 144 -1.06 -11.34 -14.89
N GLU A 145 -0.99 -12.13 -15.96
CA GLU A 145 -0.19 -11.88 -17.16
C GLU A 145 -0.74 -10.73 -18.04
N GLN A 146 -2.00 -10.35 -17.86
CA GLN A 146 -2.66 -9.30 -18.65
C GLN A 146 -2.48 -7.90 -18.05
N TYR A 147 -2.00 -7.80 -16.82
CA TYR A 147 -1.80 -6.50 -16.20
C TYR A 147 -0.68 -5.72 -16.88
N LYS A 148 -0.85 -4.40 -16.94
CA LYS A 148 0.17 -3.51 -17.47
C LYS A 148 1.40 -3.53 -16.59
N LYS A 149 2.56 -3.75 -17.20
CA LYS A 149 3.86 -3.76 -16.54
C LYS A 149 4.37 -2.33 -16.34
N VAL A 150 4.66 -1.98 -15.10
CA VAL A 150 5.37 -0.74 -14.76
C VAL A 150 6.88 -0.99 -14.84
N ILE A 151 7.31 -2.19 -14.46
CA ILE A 151 8.69 -2.68 -14.60
C ILE A 151 8.71 -3.69 -15.77
N PRO A 152 9.37 -3.38 -16.90
CA PRO A 152 9.36 -4.23 -18.10
C PRO A 152 9.91 -5.64 -17.87
N GLU A 153 10.86 -5.78 -16.96
CA GLU A 153 11.57 -7.02 -16.63
C GLU A 153 10.76 -7.99 -15.75
N VAL A 154 9.54 -7.65 -15.38
CA VAL A 154 8.62 -8.54 -14.66
C VAL A 154 7.89 -9.44 -15.65
N TYR A 155 7.87 -10.74 -15.39
CA TYR A 155 7.31 -11.76 -16.27
C TYR A 155 6.29 -12.62 -15.51
N PRO A 156 5.01 -12.17 -15.39
CA PRO A 156 3.95 -12.93 -14.76
C PRO A 156 3.66 -14.22 -15.55
N GLN A 157 3.40 -15.30 -14.83
CA GLN A 157 3.08 -16.59 -15.44
C GLN A 157 1.55 -16.76 -15.52
N ALA A 158 1.05 -17.05 -16.71
CA ALA A 158 -0.37 -17.31 -16.93
C ALA A 158 -0.86 -18.52 -16.12
N ASN A 159 -2.12 -18.45 -15.65
CA ASN A 159 -2.76 -19.50 -14.84
C ASN A 159 -1.97 -19.89 -13.57
N SER A 160 -1.31 -18.93 -12.96
CA SER A 160 -0.46 -19.14 -11.79
C SER A 160 -0.50 -17.91 -10.87
N ASN A 161 -0.10 -18.11 -9.61
CA ASN A 161 0.11 -17.01 -8.65
C ASN A 161 1.54 -16.43 -8.72
N VAL A 162 2.35 -16.82 -9.72
CA VAL A 162 3.73 -16.36 -9.89
C VAL A 162 3.75 -15.05 -10.68
N VAL A 163 4.07 -13.97 -10.01
CA VAL A 163 4.23 -12.64 -10.64
C VAL A 163 5.58 -12.52 -11.35
N HIS A 164 6.63 -13.09 -10.76
CA HIS A 164 7.97 -13.03 -11.33
C HIS A 164 8.84 -14.14 -10.77
N HIS A 165 9.77 -14.65 -11.60
CA HIS A 165 10.75 -15.66 -11.21
C HIS A 165 12.15 -15.20 -11.64
N VAL A 166 12.98 -14.86 -10.66
CA VAL A 166 14.38 -14.48 -10.87
C VAL A 166 15.27 -15.70 -10.69
N LYS A 167 16.22 -15.88 -11.62
CA LYS A 167 17.24 -16.92 -11.55
C LYS A 167 18.62 -16.28 -11.60
N ILE A 168 19.37 -16.40 -10.51
CA ILE A 168 20.75 -15.92 -10.42
C ILE A 168 21.66 -17.14 -10.37
N ARG A 169 22.62 -17.21 -11.28
CA ARG A 169 23.62 -18.28 -11.32
C ARG A 169 24.99 -17.68 -11.50
N LYS A 170 25.95 -18.15 -10.71
CA LYS A 170 27.34 -17.70 -10.77
C LYS A 170 28.27 -18.84 -10.40
N GLY A 171 29.37 -19.00 -11.15
CA GLY A 171 30.40 -20.01 -10.92
C GLY A 171 29.94 -21.43 -11.24
N ASP A 172 30.65 -22.40 -10.69
CA ASP A 172 30.38 -23.83 -10.84
C ASP A 172 29.91 -24.44 -9.53
N MET A 173 28.60 -24.72 -9.44
CA MET A 173 27.97 -25.25 -8.23
C MET A 173 28.45 -26.65 -7.87
N ASN A 174 28.76 -27.50 -8.87
CA ASN A 174 29.26 -28.86 -8.62
C ASN A 174 30.62 -28.81 -7.95
N LYS A 175 31.51 -27.97 -8.46
CA LYS A 175 32.80 -27.72 -7.85
C LYS A 175 32.65 -27.09 -6.44
N GLY A 176 31.79 -26.10 -6.31
CA GLY A 176 31.55 -25.45 -5.04
C GLY A 176 31.11 -26.41 -3.94
N TRP A 177 30.20 -27.34 -4.26
CA TRP A 177 29.76 -28.37 -3.29
C TRP A 177 30.87 -29.41 -3.02
N ALA A 178 31.67 -29.79 -4.04
CA ALA A 178 32.79 -30.71 -3.84
C ALA A 178 33.90 -30.13 -2.96
N ASP A 179 34.13 -28.81 -3.04
CA ASP A 179 35.13 -28.08 -2.26
C ASP A 179 34.66 -27.78 -0.81
N SER A 180 33.37 -28.08 -0.47
CA SER A 180 32.80 -27.82 0.84
C SER A 180 33.19 -28.88 1.86
N GLU A 181 33.69 -28.45 3.01
CA GLU A 181 33.98 -29.32 4.16
C GLU A 181 32.82 -29.40 5.14
N VAL A 182 31.98 -28.36 5.14
CA VAL A 182 30.76 -28.26 5.95
C VAL A 182 29.61 -27.81 5.05
N ILE A 183 28.49 -28.51 5.10
CA ILE A 183 27.27 -28.15 4.40
C ILE A 183 26.14 -28.03 5.42
N VAL A 184 25.42 -26.90 5.36
CA VAL A 184 24.25 -26.64 6.22
C VAL A 184 23.06 -26.31 5.33
N GLU A 185 21.90 -26.88 5.67
CA GLU A 185 20.65 -26.62 4.96
C GLU A 185 19.55 -26.27 5.97
N GLY A 186 18.71 -25.29 5.61
CA GLY A 186 17.63 -24.87 6.48
C GLY A 186 16.46 -24.27 5.70
N ARG A 187 15.26 -24.36 6.28
CA ARG A 187 14.05 -23.66 5.83
C ARG A 187 13.71 -22.56 6.84
N TYR A 188 13.48 -21.36 6.35
CA TYR A 188 13.15 -20.19 7.15
C TYR A 188 11.82 -19.62 6.66
N VAL A 189 10.91 -19.34 7.59
CA VAL A 189 9.60 -18.75 7.30
C VAL A 189 9.46 -17.47 8.11
N LEU A 190 9.29 -16.36 7.42
CA LEU A 190 8.98 -15.06 8.03
C LEU A 190 7.54 -14.70 7.67
N PRO A 191 6.67 -14.48 8.67
CA PRO A 191 5.30 -14.05 8.41
C PRO A 191 5.26 -12.62 7.84
N PRO A 192 4.15 -12.23 7.18
CA PRO A 192 3.93 -10.85 6.85
C PRO A 192 3.87 -10.00 8.12
N ALA A 193 4.31 -8.76 8.04
CA ALA A 193 4.28 -7.86 9.18
C ALA A 193 3.91 -6.44 8.74
N ASP A 194 3.09 -5.75 9.54
CA ASP A 194 2.93 -4.32 9.40
C ASP A 194 4.09 -3.57 10.09
N HIS A 195 4.40 -2.38 9.60
CA HIS A 195 5.48 -1.54 10.10
C HIS A 195 5.11 -0.85 11.42
N ILE A 196 3.83 -0.79 11.75
CA ILE A 196 3.24 -0.22 12.96
C ILE A 196 3.83 1.17 13.27
N ALA A 197 3.95 2.03 12.26
CA ALA A 197 4.37 3.40 12.46
C ALA A 197 3.40 4.10 13.42
N MET A 198 3.92 4.91 14.36
CA MET A 198 3.07 5.59 15.36
C MET A 198 2.01 6.48 14.69
N GLU A 199 2.36 7.19 13.63
CA GLU A 199 1.42 7.87 12.74
C GLU A 199 0.84 6.87 11.74
N PRO A 200 -0.48 6.56 11.76
CA PRO A 200 -1.14 5.83 10.68
C PRO A 200 -1.05 6.60 9.37
N ARG A 201 -1.25 5.92 8.24
CA ARG A 201 -1.28 6.58 6.92
C ARG A 201 -2.40 7.59 6.86
N SER A 202 -2.11 8.74 6.26
CA SER A 202 -3.08 9.80 5.98
C SER A 202 -2.73 10.49 4.68
N ALA A 203 -3.76 10.92 3.94
CA ALA A 203 -3.63 11.73 2.74
C ALA A 203 -4.79 12.72 2.64
N ARG A 204 -4.49 13.95 2.26
CA ARG A 204 -5.45 14.98 1.92
C ARG A 204 -5.22 15.37 0.48
N ALA A 205 -6.28 15.52 -0.30
CA ALA A 205 -6.19 16.04 -1.66
C ALA A 205 -7.26 17.11 -1.92
N GLU A 206 -6.92 18.03 -2.82
CA GLU A 206 -7.76 19.11 -3.33
C GLU A 206 -7.49 19.30 -4.82
N ILE A 207 -8.53 19.53 -5.59
CA ILE A 207 -8.42 19.87 -7.02
C ILE A 207 -8.85 21.32 -7.20
N LEU A 208 -7.89 22.16 -7.56
CA LEU A 208 -8.13 23.59 -7.78
C LEU A 208 -8.90 23.85 -9.09
N PRO A 209 -9.56 25.04 -9.23
CA PRO A 209 -10.29 25.38 -10.46
C PRO A 209 -9.45 25.39 -11.74
N ASP A 210 -8.14 25.59 -11.63
CA ASP A 210 -7.19 25.53 -12.76
C ASP A 210 -6.72 24.11 -13.10
N GLY A 211 -7.28 23.10 -12.41
CA GLY A 211 -6.98 21.69 -12.59
C GLY A 211 -5.71 21.21 -11.89
N ARG A 212 -5.06 22.03 -11.07
CA ARG A 212 -3.96 21.56 -10.21
C ARG A 212 -4.50 20.67 -9.11
N ILE A 213 -3.76 19.59 -8.80
CA ILE A 213 -4.02 18.70 -7.67
C ILE A 213 -2.99 19.01 -6.59
N ILE A 214 -3.46 19.39 -5.41
CA ILE A 214 -2.64 19.62 -4.23
C ILE A 214 -2.82 18.43 -3.28
N ILE A 215 -1.74 17.75 -2.93
CA ILE A 215 -1.75 16.57 -2.06
C ILE A 215 -0.87 16.83 -0.85
N TYR A 216 -1.42 16.57 0.34
CA TYR A 216 -0.63 16.41 1.58
C TYR A 216 -0.67 14.94 1.95
N THR A 217 0.49 14.34 2.22
CA THR A 217 0.55 12.90 2.53
C THR A 217 1.70 12.56 3.46
N SER A 218 1.51 11.52 4.28
CA SER A 218 2.55 10.93 5.14
C SER A 218 3.39 9.92 4.34
N SER A 219 4.00 10.33 3.24
CA SER A 219 4.73 9.45 2.30
C SER A 219 6.25 9.57 2.43
N GLN A 220 6.97 8.50 2.11
CA GLN A 220 8.44 8.50 1.97
C GLN A 220 8.91 8.92 0.57
N GLY A 221 8.00 8.94 -0.42
CA GLY A 221 8.34 9.16 -1.82
C GLY A 221 7.47 10.22 -2.52
N PRO A 222 7.60 11.53 -2.19
CA PRO A 222 6.75 12.56 -2.79
C PRO A 222 6.83 12.63 -4.32
N PHE A 223 7.98 12.37 -4.89
CA PHE A 223 8.16 12.36 -6.35
C PHE A 223 7.50 11.14 -7.00
N ALA A 224 7.48 9.99 -6.33
CA ALA A 224 6.73 8.82 -6.79
C ALA A 224 5.22 9.08 -6.74
N VAL A 225 4.72 9.71 -5.67
CA VAL A 225 3.32 10.16 -5.56
C VAL A 225 2.97 11.06 -6.74
N ARG A 226 3.76 12.11 -6.97
CA ARG A 226 3.55 13.06 -8.07
C ARG A 226 3.49 12.35 -9.42
N LYS A 227 4.46 11.48 -9.72
CA LYS A 227 4.54 10.74 -10.97
C LYS A 227 3.32 9.82 -11.18
N LEU A 228 2.99 9.00 -10.18
CA LEU A 228 1.93 8.00 -10.31
C LEU A 228 0.54 8.63 -10.34
N ILE A 229 0.29 9.69 -9.58
CA ILE A 229 -0.96 10.46 -9.69
C ILE A 229 -1.09 11.06 -11.09
N SER A 230 -0.04 11.71 -11.61
CA SER A 230 -0.02 12.23 -12.97
C SER A 230 -0.38 11.15 -14.00
N GLN A 231 0.26 10.00 -13.94
CA GLN A 231 0.05 8.89 -14.87
C GLN A 231 -1.35 8.31 -14.82
N HIS A 232 -1.85 7.95 -13.61
CA HIS A 232 -3.12 7.25 -13.46
C HIS A 232 -4.35 8.16 -13.65
N PHE A 233 -4.21 9.45 -13.39
CA PHE A 233 -5.30 10.42 -13.65
C PHE A 233 -5.18 11.13 -15.00
N GLY A 234 -4.13 10.86 -15.78
CA GLY A 234 -3.92 11.48 -17.10
C GLY A 234 -3.69 12.99 -17.04
N ILE A 235 -3.03 13.48 -15.99
CA ILE A 235 -2.83 14.92 -15.71
C ILE A 235 -1.35 15.25 -15.89
N ASP A 236 -1.06 16.44 -16.44
CA ASP A 236 0.31 16.94 -16.53
C ASP A 236 0.99 16.95 -15.17
N MET A 237 2.21 16.41 -15.09
CA MET A 237 2.98 16.30 -13.84
C MET A 237 3.24 17.69 -13.21
N GLY A 238 3.31 18.75 -14.01
CA GLY A 238 3.43 20.13 -13.55
C GLY A 238 2.21 20.63 -12.77
N LYS A 239 1.05 19.99 -12.97
CA LYS A 239 -0.19 20.28 -12.23
C LYS A 239 -0.37 19.50 -10.94
N VAL A 240 0.52 18.58 -10.61
CA VAL A 240 0.46 17.81 -9.36
C VAL A 240 1.50 18.34 -8.38
N VAL A 241 1.04 18.85 -7.24
CA VAL A 241 1.87 19.36 -6.15
C VAL A 241 1.71 18.44 -4.95
N VAL A 242 2.84 17.95 -4.43
CA VAL A 242 2.85 17.04 -3.28
C VAL A 242 3.61 17.66 -2.13
N HIS A 243 2.94 17.80 -1.00
CA HIS A 243 3.50 18.23 0.26
C HIS A 243 3.62 17.04 1.21
N VAL A 244 4.79 16.86 1.78
CA VAL A 244 5.02 15.89 2.86
C VAL A 244 5.41 16.67 4.11
N PRO A 245 4.48 16.87 5.05
CA PRO A 245 4.79 17.43 6.37
C PRO A 245 5.73 16.49 7.14
N LEU A 246 5.84 16.65 8.44
CA LEU A 246 6.55 15.67 9.26
C LEU A 246 5.92 14.29 9.14
N VAL A 247 6.74 13.26 9.09
CA VAL A 247 6.31 11.86 9.01
C VAL A 247 6.61 11.16 10.33
N GLY A 248 5.56 10.67 10.99
CA GLY A 248 5.61 10.04 12.30
C GLY A 248 5.96 8.55 12.28
N GLY A 249 7.01 8.21 11.54
CA GLY A 249 7.47 6.85 11.30
C GLY A 249 6.95 6.29 9.96
N ALA A 250 7.76 5.43 9.33
CA ALA A 250 7.40 4.81 8.06
C ALA A 250 8.05 3.43 7.86
N TYR A 251 9.36 3.28 8.11
CA TYR A 251 10.13 2.01 8.06
C TYR A 251 9.96 1.21 6.75
N GLY A 252 9.72 1.91 5.62
CA GLY A 252 9.39 1.34 4.32
C GLY A 252 7.89 1.22 4.04
N GLY A 253 7.03 1.23 5.04
CA GLY A 253 5.58 1.06 4.88
C GLY A 253 4.87 2.18 4.15
N LYS A 254 5.43 3.40 4.13
CA LYS A 254 4.85 4.56 3.45
C LYS A 254 5.57 4.88 2.12
N ALA A 255 6.26 3.90 1.53
CA ALA A 255 6.95 4.07 0.24
C ALA A 255 6.00 3.91 -0.96
N SER A 256 4.96 3.09 -0.83
CA SER A 256 3.95 2.87 -1.87
C SER A 256 2.74 3.77 -1.67
N LEU A 257 2.12 4.22 -2.77
CA LEU A 257 0.86 4.96 -2.74
C LEU A 257 -0.28 4.04 -2.28
N TYR A 258 -1.17 4.60 -1.49
CA TYR A 258 -2.36 3.90 -1.00
C TYR A 258 -3.54 4.86 -0.86
N LEU A 259 -3.51 5.78 0.12
CA LEU A 259 -4.59 6.74 0.36
C LEU A 259 -4.59 7.91 -0.61
N GLU A 260 -3.49 8.20 -1.27
CA GLU A 260 -3.36 9.35 -2.17
C GLU A 260 -4.30 9.25 -3.36
N TYR A 261 -4.44 8.06 -3.96
CA TYR A 261 -5.42 7.82 -5.03
C TYR A 261 -6.85 8.08 -4.55
N LEU A 262 -7.18 7.56 -3.38
CA LEU A 262 -8.51 7.68 -2.78
C LEU A 262 -8.83 9.13 -2.42
N ALA A 263 -7.87 9.89 -1.90
CA ALA A 263 -8.04 11.29 -1.59
C ALA A 263 -8.30 12.15 -2.85
N VAL A 264 -7.59 11.87 -3.96
CA VAL A 264 -7.83 12.54 -5.25
C VAL A 264 -9.20 12.16 -5.81
N MET A 265 -9.57 10.88 -5.78
CA MET A 265 -10.90 10.41 -6.20
C MET A 265 -12.00 11.07 -5.37
N ALA A 266 -11.83 11.13 -4.05
CA ALA A 266 -12.77 11.77 -3.14
C ALA A 266 -12.94 13.26 -3.45
N SER A 267 -11.84 14.00 -3.60
CA SER A 267 -11.88 15.42 -3.97
C SER A 267 -12.60 15.62 -5.31
N LYS A 268 -12.32 14.79 -6.30
CA LYS A 268 -13.00 14.84 -7.60
C LYS A 268 -14.52 14.62 -7.48
N ALA A 269 -14.95 13.68 -6.63
CA ALA A 269 -16.37 13.37 -6.41
C ALA A 269 -17.14 14.52 -5.75
N VAL A 270 -16.46 15.38 -5.00
CA VAL A 270 -17.06 16.52 -4.31
C VAL A 270 -16.74 17.88 -4.94
N GLY A 271 -16.45 17.90 -6.25
CA GLY A 271 -16.23 19.13 -7.01
C GLY A 271 -14.92 19.85 -6.70
N GLY A 272 -13.87 19.10 -6.32
CA GLY A 272 -12.53 19.64 -6.06
C GLY A 272 -12.29 20.05 -4.62
N GLN A 273 -13.29 20.00 -3.72
CA GLN A 273 -13.13 20.35 -2.31
C GLN A 273 -12.02 19.51 -1.64
N PRO A 274 -11.33 20.07 -0.63
CA PRO A 274 -10.33 19.34 0.12
C PRO A 274 -10.94 18.18 0.89
N VAL A 275 -10.35 16.98 0.76
CA VAL A 275 -10.78 15.77 1.48
C VAL A 275 -9.58 15.15 2.18
N LEU A 276 -9.68 14.93 3.48
CA LEU A 276 -8.71 14.21 4.31
C LEU A 276 -9.19 12.78 4.55
N ILE A 277 -8.35 11.81 4.24
CA ILE A 277 -8.53 10.40 4.61
C ILE A 277 -7.43 10.02 5.57
N ARG A 278 -7.80 9.36 6.66
CA ARG A 278 -6.88 8.85 7.67
C ARG A 278 -7.29 7.42 8.02
N ASN A 279 -6.36 6.49 7.94
CA ASN A 279 -6.58 5.14 8.42
C ASN A 279 -6.72 5.10 9.94
N THR A 280 -7.59 4.22 10.43
CA THR A 280 -7.47 3.75 11.81
C THR A 280 -6.24 2.84 11.95
N ARG A 281 -5.86 2.49 13.16
CA ARG A 281 -4.77 1.53 13.39
C ARG A 281 -5.09 0.17 12.78
N GLU A 282 -6.33 -0.29 12.92
CA GLU A 282 -6.80 -1.56 12.37
C GLU A 282 -6.75 -1.56 10.84
N GLN A 283 -7.19 -0.48 10.20
CA GLN A 283 -7.12 -0.34 8.74
C GLN A 283 -5.68 -0.31 8.23
N ASP A 284 -4.79 0.33 8.98
CA ASP A 284 -3.37 0.40 8.61
C ASP A 284 -2.70 -0.97 8.70
N MET A 285 -2.98 -1.73 9.76
CA MET A 285 -2.42 -3.07 9.97
C MET A 285 -3.01 -4.14 9.04
N ALA A 286 -4.31 -4.06 8.75
CA ALA A 286 -5.01 -5.11 8.01
C ALA A 286 -5.00 -4.89 6.49
N GLY A 287 -5.13 -3.63 6.04
CA GLY A 287 -5.42 -3.32 4.63
C GLY A 287 -4.31 -2.58 3.88
N ALA A 288 -3.41 -1.91 4.61
CA ALA A 288 -2.37 -1.12 3.98
C ALA A 288 -1.14 -1.99 3.59
N PRO A 289 -0.30 -1.52 2.63
CA PRO A 289 0.90 -2.25 2.23
C PRO A 289 1.85 -2.50 3.42
N GLY A 290 2.05 -3.77 3.75
CA GLY A 290 2.95 -4.25 4.79
C GLY A 290 4.22 -4.89 4.22
N LYS A 291 5.06 -5.44 5.11
CA LYS A 291 6.19 -6.28 4.74
C LYS A 291 5.68 -7.64 4.25
N LEU A 292 6.17 -8.08 3.11
CA LEU A 292 5.79 -9.36 2.52
C LEU A 292 6.26 -10.53 3.39
N ALA A 293 5.49 -11.62 3.38
CA ALA A 293 5.94 -12.91 3.86
C ALA A 293 7.12 -13.41 3.03
N LEU A 294 8.02 -14.15 3.65
CA LEU A 294 9.15 -14.78 2.98
C LEU A 294 9.26 -16.24 3.43
N GLU A 295 9.36 -17.14 2.46
CA GLU A 295 9.84 -18.49 2.68
C GLU A 295 11.16 -18.68 1.95
N ALA A 296 12.18 -19.09 2.68
CA ALA A 296 13.51 -19.34 2.12
C ALA A 296 13.96 -20.76 2.44
N ARG A 297 14.48 -21.45 1.42
CA ARG A 297 15.26 -22.69 1.59
C ARG A 297 16.68 -22.33 1.21
N ILE A 298 17.58 -22.51 2.16
CA ILE A 298 18.97 -22.09 2.01
C ILE A 298 19.88 -23.29 2.24
N LYS A 299 20.79 -23.54 1.31
CA LYS A 299 21.85 -24.51 1.45
C LYS A 299 23.18 -23.81 1.26
N LEU A 300 24.07 -23.89 2.25
CA LEU A 300 25.37 -23.25 2.23
C LEU A 300 26.48 -24.28 2.43
N GLY A 301 27.52 -24.14 1.64
CA GLY A 301 28.77 -24.89 1.77
C GLY A 301 29.92 -23.97 2.15
N ALA A 302 30.77 -24.42 3.09
CA ALA A 302 31.93 -23.69 3.56
C ALA A 302 33.11 -24.60 3.85
N LYS A 303 34.33 -24.06 3.85
CA LYS A 303 35.50 -24.66 4.46
C LYS A 303 35.50 -24.43 5.97
N ARG A 304 36.33 -25.17 6.71
CA ARG A 304 36.43 -25.01 8.18
C ARG A 304 36.98 -23.66 8.62
N ASP A 305 37.68 -22.96 7.74
CA ASP A 305 38.17 -21.60 7.98
C ASP A 305 37.11 -20.51 7.81
N GLY A 306 35.85 -20.89 7.42
CA GLY A 306 34.73 -19.98 7.20
C GLY A 306 34.59 -19.50 5.76
N THR A 307 35.50 -19.87 4.85
CA THR A 307 35.39 -19.51 3.43
C THR A 307 34.17 -20.16 2.79
N LEU A 308 33.22 -19.38 2.27
CA LEU A 308 32.06 -19.87 1.56
C LEU A 308 32.47 -20.46 0.21
N THR A 309 31.97 -21.63 -0.12
CA THR A 309 32.27 -22.38 -1.34
C THR A 309 31.08 -22.51 -2.27
N ALA A 310 29.89 -22.67 -1.73
CA ALA A 310 28.63 -22.77 -2.49
C ALA A 310 27.46 -22.18 -1.70
N GLY A 311 26.43 -21.76 -2.41
CA GLY A 311 25.17 -21.29 -1.84
C GLY A 311 24.01 -21.46 -2.82
N GLU A 312 22.91 -22.06 -2.34
CA GLU A 312 21.65 -22.25 -3.07
C GLU A 312 20.47 -21.81 -2.23
#